data_1be31d40a728dde46c499f38fb5de6a8
#
_entry.id   1be31d40a728dde46c499f38fb5de6a8
#
_cell.length_a   1.000
_cell.length_b   1.000
_cell.length_c   1.000
_cell.angle_alpha   90.00
_cell.angle_beta   90.00
_cell.angle_gamma   90.00
#
_symmetry.space_group_name_H-M   'P 1'
#
loop_
_entity.id
_entity.type
_entity.pdbx_description
1 polymer ?
#
loop_
_entity_poly.entity_id
_entity_poly.type
_entity_poly.pdbx_seq_one_letter_code
_entity_poly.pdbx_strand_id
1 'polypeptide(L)'
;MEGSQEGQPRWELFYVCSKALNETLRQRTPPFPCNPIYRYIYTYHPLEYAGEIYRNFLEKYLNGPKKIVFVGMNPSRYGSLQTGIPFGDIVTVRDRMQLRGAIHNPPMLYPNIPVTGLDSLEDDEEISSTRFWNLIKSIFEDEEDFINRFFINCFVHNFCPLVFVGNNGYNVSFESLAEKIPKETMTIMEEAPLQEHVESSYSS
;
A
#
# COMPACT_ATOMS: atom_id res chain seq x y z
N MET A 1 30.27 -21.34 21.95
CA MET A 1 29.53 -20.09 21.75
C MET A 1 29.01 -20.12 20.34
N GLU A 2 27.83 -20.66 20.18
CA GLU A 2 27.12 -20.69 18.90
C GLU A 2 26.49 -19.30 18.74
N GLY A 3 27.02 -18.53 17.79
CA GLY A 3 26.41 -17.28 17.38
C GLY A 3 25.12 -17.60 16.65
N SER A 4 23.98 -17.38 17.29
CA SER A 4 22.69 -17.36 16.64
C SER A 4 22.77 -16.35 15.50
N GLN A 5 22.72 -16.81 14.25
CA GLN A 5 22.40 -15.97 13.11
C GLN A 5 20.97 -15.49 13.37
N GLU A 6 20.82 -14.27 13.88
CA GLU A 6 19.53 -13.60 13.86
C GLU A 6 19.15 -13.44 12.40
N GLY A 7 18.14 -14.19 11.98
CA GLY A 7 17.59 -14.09 10.63
C GLY A 7 17.09 -12.67 10.38
N GLN A 8 17.19 -12.22 9.14
CA GLN A 8 16.71 -10.90 8.70
C GLN A 8 15.27 -10.66 9.19
N PRO A 9 14.94 -9.49 9.76
CA PRO A 9 13.59 -9.20 10.22
C PRO A 9 12.55 -9.38 9.11
N ARG A 10 11.39 -9.94 9.43
CA ARG A 10 10.31 -10.21 8.45
C ARG A 10 9.89 -8.95 7.69
N TRP A 11 9.80 -7.82 8.36
CA TRP A 11 9.42 -6.56 7.73
C TRP A 11 10.43 -6.12 6.66
N GLU A 12 11.72 -6.41 6.85
CA GLU A 12 12.76 -6.04 5.90
C GLU A 12 12.68 -6.91 4.64
N LEU A 13 12.49 -8.22 4.81
CA LEU A 13 12.26 -9.12 3.69
C LEU A 13 11.01 -8.71 2.89
N PHE A 14 9.91 -8.44 3.59
CA PHE A 14 8.67 -7.97 2.98
C PHE A 14 8.87 -6.66 2.20
N TYR A 15 9.64 -5.72 2.76
CA TYR A 15 9.97 -4.47 2.08
C TYR A 15 10.77 -4.70 0.79
N VAL A 16 11.77 -5.56 0.83
CA VAL A 16 12.59 -5.91 -0.34
C VAL A 16 11.72 -6.55 -1.43
N CYS A 17 10.87 -7.51 -1.08
CA CYS A 17 9.94 -8.15 -2.01
C CYS A 17 8.95 -7.16 -2.61
N SER A 18 8.37 -6.27 -1.79
CA SER A 18 7.46 -5.23 -2.26
C SER A 18 8.14 -4.26 -3.25
N LYS A 19 9.39 -3.90 -3.00
CA LYS A 19 10.19 -3.08 -3.93
C LYS A 19 10.47 -3.80 -5.24
N ALA A 20 10.84 -5.08 -5.18
CA ALA A 20 11.09 -5.90 -6.36
C ALA A 20 9.83 -6.08 -7.21
N LEU A 21 8.67 -6.34 -6.55
CA LEU A 21 7.37 -6.39 -7.21
C LEU A 21 7.05 -5.06 -7.91
N ASN A 22 7.19 -3.94 -7.20
CA ASN A 22 6.92 -2.62 -7.77
C ASN A 22 7.78 -2.34 -9.01
N GLU A 23 9.07 -2.68 -8.98
CA GLU A 23 9.97 -2.53 -10.13
C GLU A 23 9.55 -3.43 -11.29
N THR A 24 9.17 -4.69 -11.02
CA THR A 24 8.68 -5.61 -12.04
C THR A 24 7.41 -5.09 -12.69
N LEU A 25 6.47 -4.57 -11.90
CA LEU A 25 5.23 -3.98 -12.41
C LEU A 25 5.50 -2.72 -13.22
N ARG A 26 6.46 -1.88 -12.81
CA ARG A 26 6.88 -0.69 -13.56
C ARG A 26 7.36 -1.04 -14.97
N GLN A 27 8.11 -2.13 -15.11
CA GLN A 27 8.64 -2.58 -16.39
C GLN A 27 7.60 -3.25 -17.28
N ARG A 28 6.59 -3.90 -16.68
CA ARG A 28 5.63 -4.74 -17.39
C ARG A 28 4.24 -4.13 -17.55
N THR A 29 3.92 -3.07 -16.81
CA THR A 29 2.65 -2.37 -16.98
C THR A 29 2.78 -1.36 -18.13
N PRO A 30 2.23 -1.64 -19.31
CA PRO A 30 2.28 -0.71 -20.41
C PRO A 30 1.40 0.52 -20.12
N PRO A 31 1.62 1.63 -20.83
CA PRO A 31 0.66 2.72 -20.86
C PRO A 31 -0.71 2.18 -21.27
N PHE A 32 -1.73 2.43 -20.46
CA PHE A 32 -3.08 1.96 -20.80
C PHE A 32 -3.59 2.68 -22.03
N PRO A 33 -4.16 1.94 -23.01
CA PRO A 33 -4.75 2.55 -24.19
C PRO A 33 -5.94 3.42 -23.80
N CYS A 34 -6.13 4.50 -24.53
CA CYS A 34 -7.33 5.33 -24.40
C CYS A 34 -8.59 4.48 -24.51
N ASN A 35 -9.55 4.69 -23.64
CA ASN A 35 -10.86 4.09 -23.73
C ASN A 35 -11.94 5.18 -23.76
N PRO A 36 -13.20 4.86 -24.13
CA PRO A 36 -14.27 5.84 -24.20
C PRO A 36 -14.53 6.61 -22.90
N ILE A 37 -14.21 6.00 -21.75
CA ILE A 37 -14.44 6.60 -20.42
C ILE A 37 -13.22 7.41 -19.99
N TYR A 38 -11.99 6.87 -20.22
CA TYR A 38 -10.76 7.53 -19.80
C TYR A 38 -9.86 7.74 -21.01
N ARG A 39 -9.66 9.00 -21.38
CA ARG A 39 -8.78 9.36 -22.49
C ARG A 39 -7.31 9.03 -22.18
N TYR A 40 -6.91 9.20 -20.91
CA TYR A 40 -5.61 8.83 -20.38
C TYR A 40 -5.78 8.26 -18.98
N ILE A 41 -4.92 7.32 -18.62
CA ILE A 41 -4.79 6.77 -17.27
C ILE A 41 -3.36 6.99 -16.81
N TYR A 42 -3.23 7.66 -15.68
CA TYR A 42 -1.94 7.92 -15.03
C TYR A 42 -1.70 6.80 -14.03
N THR A 43 -0.55 6.13 -14.14
CA THR A 43 -0.15 5.07 -13.22
C THR A 43 0.90 5.62 -12.26
N TYR A 44 0.59 5.57 -10.97
CA TYR A 44 1.50 5.95 -9.91
C TYR A 44 2.08 4.70 -9.24
N HIS A 45 3.32 4.80 -8.80
CA HIS A 45 4.08 3.78 -8.09
C HIS A 45 4.43 4.29 -6.68
N PRO A 46 3.53 4.24 -5.69
CA PRO A 46 3.73 4.87 -4.38
C PRO A 46 5.02 4.43 -3.68
N LEU A 47 5.45 3.18 -3.83
CA LEU A 47 6.68 2.69 -3.22
C LEU A 47 7.96 3.32 -3.78
N GLU A 48 7.91 3.99 -4.93
CA GLU A 48 9.08 4.70 -5.47
C GLU A 48 9.35 6.00 -4.70
N TYR A 49 8.29 6.74 -4.37
CA TYR A 49 8.41 8.06 -3.74
C TYR A 49 8.04 8.09 -2.26
N ALA A 50 7.12 7.22 -1.81
CA ALA A 50 6.70 7.10 -0.41
C ALA A 50 7.31 5.86 0.29
N GLY A 51 8.37 5.28 -0.27
CA GLY A 51 8.99 4.06 0.24
C GLY A 51 9.54 4.18 1.66
N GLU A 52 9.94 5.38 2.11
CA GLU A 52 10.38 5.62 3.48
C GLU A 52 9.21 5.49 4.47
N ILE A 53 8.05 6.08 4.15
CA ILE A 53 6.84 5.98 4.98
C ILE A 53 6.40 4.52 5.07
N TYR A 54 6.39 3.81 3.93
CA TYR A 54 6.01 2.39 3.88
C TYR A 54 6.98 1.51 4.67
N ARG A 55 8.29 1.75 4.58
CA ARG A 55 9.29 1.05 5.39
C ARG A 55 9.01 1.21 6.88
N ASN A 56 8.80 2.45 7.34
CA ASN A 56 8.52 2.76 8.73
C ASN A 56 7.20 2.11 9.21
N PHE A 57 6.21 2.00 8.33
CA PHE A 57 4.99 1.24 8.58
C PHE A 57 5.27 -0.24 8.80
N LEU A 58 6.04 -0.87 7.92
CA LEU A 58 6.40 -2.28 8.05
C LEU A 58 7.22 -2.55 9.32
N GLU A 59 8.23 -1.73 9.57
CA GLU A 59 9.08 -1.84 10.76
C GLU A 59 8.26 -1.75 12.06
N LYS A 60 7.29 -0.83 12.10
CA LYS A 60 6.42 -0.66 13.27
C LYS A 60 5.43 -1.81 13.45
N TYR A 61 4.82 -2.29 12.37
CA TYR A 61 3.63 -3.14 12.46
C TYR A 61 3.82 -4.58 11.94
N LEU A 62 4.90 -4.88 11.22
CA LEU A 62 5.19 -6.24 10.75
C LEU A 62 6.37 -6.89 11.50
N ASN A 63 6.43 -6.66 12.80
CA ASN A 63 7.49 -7.14 13.68
C ASN A 63 7.25 -8.55 14.26
N GLY A 64 6.22 -9.27 13.77
CA GLY A 64 5.88 -10.63 14.23
C GLY A 64 4.84 -11.28 13.33
N PRO A 65 4.47 -12.55 13.62
CA PRO A 65 3.47 -13.27 12.83
C PRO A 65 2.11 -12.61 12.95
N LYS A 66 1.36 -12.60 11.84
CA LYS A 66 -0.02 -12.08 11.77
C LYS A 66 -1.00 -13.23 11.55
N LYS A 67 -2.14 -13.16 12.21
CA LYS A 67 -3.20 -14.17 12.11
C LYS A 67 -4.21 -13.85 11.00
N ILE A 68 -4.40 -12.56 10.70
CA ILE A 68 -5.38 -12.08 9.74
C ILE A 68 -4.74 -11.02 8.87
N VAL A 69 -4.93 -11.12 7.56
CA VAL A 69 -4.53 -10.09 6.59
C VAL A 69 -5.78 -9.56 5.90
N PHE A 70 -5.98 -8.25 5.97
CA PHE A 70 -7.01 -7.55 5.23
C PHE A 70 -6.43 -7.07 3.92
N VAL A 71 -7.01 -7.53 2.81
CA VAL A 71 -6.52 -7.20 1.47
C VAL A 71 -7.48 -6.21 0.82
N GLY A 72 -7.00 -4.99 0.56
CA GLY A 72 -7.68 -4.02 -0.30
C GLY A 72 -7.41 -4.34 -1.77
N MET A 73 -8.35 -3.98 -2.65
CA MET A 73 -8.19 -4.24 -4.08
C MET A 73 -7.07 -3.37 -4.68
N ASN A 74 -7.15 -2.09 -4.46
CA ASN A 74 -6.18 -1.13 -5.00
C ASN A 74 -6.09 0.15 -4.14
N PRO A 75 -4.94 0.83 -4.21
CA PRO A 75 -4.73 2.10 -3.53
C PRO A 75 -5.64 3.21 -4.05
N SER A 76 -5.94 4.19 -3.20
CA SER A 76 -6.71 5.37 -3.56
C SER A 76 -5.83 6.62 -3.72
N ARG A 77 -6.36 7.64 -4.43
CA ARG A 77 -5.64 8.90 -4.66
C ARG A 77 -5.46 9.74 -3.40
N TYR A 78 -6.39 9.66 -2.45
CA TYR A 78 -6.33 10.40 -1.17
C TYR A 78 -5.67 9.59 -0.04
N GLY A 79 -5.42 8.30 -0.27
CA GLY A 79 -4.79 7.39 0.69
C GLY A 79 -3.41 6.96 0.25
N SER A 80 -3.31 5.74 -0.22
CA SER A 80 -2.00 5.12 -0.54
C SER A 80 -1.22 5.83 -1.64
N LEU A 81 -1.85 6.63 -2.52
CA LEU A 81 -1.11 7.48 -3.45
C LEU A 81 -0.22 8.45 -2.68
N GLN A 82 -0.69 9.01 -1.57
CA GLN A 82 0.05 9.97 -0.77
C GLN A 82 1.05 9.30 0.18
N THR A 83 0.68 8.17 0.76
CA THR A 83 1.39 7.58 1.90
C THR A 83 2.11 6.28 1.59
N GLY A 84 1.74 5.61 0.50
CA GLY A 84 2.19 4.24 0.19
C GLY A 84 1.55 3.15 1.05
N ILE A 85 0.71 3.49 2.02
CA ILE A 85 0.17 2.56 3.02
C ILE A 85 -1.26 2.14 2.65
N PRO A 86 -1.58 0.83 2.65
CA PRO A 86 -2.93 0.33 2.47
C PRO A 86 -3.89 0.86 3.55
N PHE A 87 -5.07 1.35 3.15
CA PHE A 87 -6.04 2.00 4.04
C PHE A 87 -5.46 3.17 4.85
N GLY A 88 -4.38 3.77 4.35
CA GLY A 88 -3.64 4.84 5.03
C GLY A 88 -3.84 6.18 4.35
N ASP A 89 -4.89 6.93 4.70
CA ASP A 89 -4.96 8.35 4.39
C ASP A 89 -3.97 9.15 5.26
N ILE A 90 -3.75 10.40 4.89
CA ILE A 90 -2.75 11.26 5.54
C ILE A 90 -3.02 11.40 7.05
N VAL A 91 -4.27 11.65 7.43
CA VAL A 91 -4.67 11.83 8.84
C VAL A 91 -4.43 10.53 9.64
N THR A 92 -4.84 9.40 9.08
CA THR A 92 -4.62 8.11 9.74
C THR A 92 -3.14 7.82 9.92
N VAL A 93 -2.33 8.02 8.89
CA VAL A 93 -0.90 7.68 8.93
C VAL A 93 -0.11 8.66 9.80
N ARG A 94 -0.36 9.96 9.62
CA ARG A 94 0.36 11.02 10.33
C ARG A 94 -0.01 11.09 11.82
N ASP A 95 -1.31 11.09 12.12
CA ASP A 95 -1.82 11.44 13.44
C ASP A 95 -2.18 10.22 14.28
N ARG A 96 -2.84 9.22 13.70
CA ARG A 96 -3.26 8.02 14.43
C ARG A 96 -2.15 6.97 14.51
N MET A 97 -1.50 6.65 13.38
CA MET A 97 -0.37 5.73 13.36
C MET A 97 0.93 6.39 13.82
N GLN A 98 0.99 7.72 13.85
CA GLN A 98 2.16 8.51 14.24
C GLN A 98 3.42 8.12 13.44
N LEU A 99 3.23 7.82 12.15
CA LEU A 99 4.33 7.54 11.25
C LEU A 99 4.89 8.84 10.67
N ARG A 100 6.14 8.77 10.29
CA ARG A 100 6.87 9.85 9.62
C ARG A 100 7.64 9.27 8.45
N GLY A 101 8.05 10.12 7.55
CA GLY A 101 8.85 9.78 6.39
C GLY A 101 8.70 10.84 5.30
N ALA A 102 9.73 11.00 4.50
CA ALA A 102 9.76 11.97 3.42
C ALA A 102 9.23 11.36 2.11
N ILE A 103 8.73 12.23 1.25
CA ILE A 103 8.45 11.92 -0.15
C ILE A 103 9.71 12.25 -0.97
N HIS A 104 10.15 11.30 -1.75
CA HIS A 104 11.32 11.46 -2.60
C HIS A 104 10.94 11.47 -4.08
N ASN A 105 11.29 12.55 -4.80
CA ASN A 105 11.05 12.69 -6.24
C ASN A 105 9.58 12.39 -6.64
N PRO A 106 8.59 13.10 -6.07
CA PRO A 106 7.19 12.84 -6.38
C PRO A 106 6.90 13.04 -7.86
N PRO A 107 6.16 12.13 -8.51
CA PRO A 107 5.84 12.28 -9.91
C PRO A 107 4.80 13.37 -10.12
N MET A 108 5.02 14.22 -11.11
CA MET A 108 4.03 15.22 -11.56
C MET A 108 3.26 14.68 -12.77
N LEU A 109 2.51 13.60 -12.57
CA LEU A 109 1.77 12.95 -13.67
C LEU A 109 0.43 13.63 -13.94
N TYR A 110 -0.33 13.96 -12.92
CA TYR A 110 -1.59 14.66 -13.04
C TYR A 110 -1.54 16.00 -12.29
N PRO A 111 -1.71 17.14 -12.99
CA PRO A 111 -1.48 18.46 -12.41
C PRO A 111 -2.34 18.80 -11.19
N ASN A 112 -3.55 18.22 -11.10
CA ASN A 112 -4.52 18.51 -10.03
C ASN A 112 -4.43 17.54 -8.84
N ILE A 113 -3.45 16.63 -8.84
CA ILE A 113 -3.22 15.69 -7.73
C ILE A 113 -1.74 15.74 -7.38
N PRO A 114 -1.29 16.74 -6.64
CA PRO A 114 0.08 16.80 -6.15
C PRO A 114 0.32 15.66 -5.15
N VAL A 115 1.50 15.06 -5.21
CA VAL A 115 1.96 14.11 -4.20
C VAL A 115 2.71 14.90 -3.13
N THR A 116 2.03 15.15 -2.02
CA THR A 116 2.55 15.95 -0.89
C THR A 116 2.97 15.09 0.29
N GLY A 117 2.59 13.81 0.28
CA GLY A 117 2.87 12.91 1.40
C GLY A 117 2.17 13.38 2.69
N LEU A 118 2.87 13.24 3.82
CA LEU A 118 2.34 13.56 5.13
C LEU A 118 2.37 15.06 5.47
N ASP A 119 2.98 15.88 4.62
CA ASP A 119 3.10 17.34 4.82
C ASP A 119 1.88 18.12 4.29
N SER A 120 0.91 17.44 3.70
CA SER A 120 -0.32 18.10 3.26
C SER A 120 -1.06 18.74 4.42
N LEU A 121 -1.51 19.98 4.19
CA LEU A 121 -2.43 20.69 5.09
C LEU A 121 -3.89 20.34 4.79
N GLU A 122 -4.16 19.66 3.68
CA GLU A 122 -5.49 19.20 3.31
C GLU A 122 -5.78 17.90 4.05
N ASP A 123 -6.78 17.92 4.91
CA ASP A 123 -7.27 16.76 5.64
C ASP A 123 -8.27 15.98 4.77
N ASP A 124 -7.88 15.69 3.53
CA ASP A 124 -8.68 14.87 2.63
C ASP A 124 -8.78 13.44 3.19
N GLU A 125 -9.92 13.16 3.80
CA GLU A 125 -10.25 11.82 4.29
C GLU A 125 -10.59 10.91 3.11
N GLU A 126 -9.97 9.74 3.08
CA GLU A 126 -10.32 8.70 2.14
C GLU A 126 -11.45 7.84 2.70
N ILE A 127 -12.58 7.78 2.00
CA ILE A 127 -13.82 7.16 2.50
C ILE A 127 -13.61 5.70 2.94
N SER A 128 -12.84 4.92 2.19
CA SER A 128 -12.60 3.51 2.52
C SER A 128 -11.71 3.38 3.75
N SER A 129 -10.70 4.22 3.87
CA SER A 129 -9.84 4.32 5.05
C SER A 129 -10.65 4.67 6.30
N THR A 130 -11.43 5.75 6.21
CA THR A 130 -12.28 6.21 7.32
C THR A 130 -13.27 5.12 7.76
N ARG A 131 -13.95 4.45 6.83
CA ARG A 131 -14.88 3.37 7.15
C ARG A 131 -14.18 2.17 7.76
N PHE A 132 -13.05 1.77 7.23
CA PHE A 132 -12.27 0.66 7.74
C PHE A 132 -11.82 0.93 9.19
N TRP A 133 -11.16 2.07 9.43
CA TRP A 133 -10.66 2.38 10.76
C TRP A 133 -11.76 2.68 11.80
N ASN A 134 -12.90 3.22 11.38
CA ASN A 134 -14.06 3.37 12.27
C ASN A 134 -14.66 2.02 12.66
N LEU A 135 -14.73 1.06 11.72
CA LEU A 135 -15.13 -0.31 12.05
C LEU A 135 -14.15 -0.96 13.04
N ILE A 136 -12.85 -0.86 12.77
CA ILE A 136 -11.84 -1.41 13.68
C ILE A 136 -11.93 -0.77 15.06
N LYS A 137 -12.08 0.55 15.12
CA LYS A 137 -12.25 1.28 16.38
C LYS A 137 -13.45 0.78 17.17
N SER A 138 -14.59 0.56 16.52
CA SER A 138 -15.80 0.03 17.20
C SER A 138 -15.60 -1.39 17.73
N ILE A 139 -14.80 -2.23 17.06
CA ILE A 139 -14.47 -3.60 17.53
C ILE A 139 -13.63 -3.55 18.81
N PHE A 140 -12.77 -2.54 18.94
CA PHE A 140 -11.93 -2.32 20.13
C PHE A 140 -12.56 -1.35 21.14
N GLU A 141 -13.91 -1.20 21.14
CA GLU A 141 -14.67 -0.43 22.12
C GLU A 141 -14.17 1.02 22.27
N ASP A 142 -13.78 1.65 21.14
CA ASP A 142 -13.30 3.02 21.06
C ASP A 142 -12.03 3.33 21.87
N GLU A 143 -11.23 2.34 22.22
CA GLU A 143 -9.93 2.55 22.88
C GLU A 143 -9.01 3.44 22.02
N GLU A 144 -8.28 4.36 22.66
CA GLU A 144 -7.37 5.26 21.95
C GLU A 144 -6.26 4.53 21.20
N ASP A 145 -5.79 3.39 21.71
CA ASP A 145 -4.69 2.60 21.13
C ASP A 145 -5.16 1.47 20.19
N PHE A 146 -6.40 1.54 19.68
CA PHE A 146 -7.00 0.49 18.88
C PHE A 146 -6.18 0.10 17.64
N ILE A 147 -5.46 1.03 17.04
CA ILE A 147 -4.61 0.76 15.87
C ILE A 147 -3.45 -0.16 16.23
N ASN A 148 -2.69 0.13 17.29
CA ASN A 148 -1.59 -0.72 17.70
C ASN A 148 -2.10 -2.09 18.14
N ARG A 149 -3.24 -2.16 18.83
CA ARG A 149 -3.89 -3.43 19.19
C ARG A 149 -4.33 -4.24 17.98
N PHE A 150 -4.88 -3.60 16.97
CA PHE A 150 -5.22 -4.24 15.71
C PHE A 150 -3.99 -4.90 15.09
N PHE A 151 -2.88 -4.17 14.98
CA PHE A 151 -1.67 -4.67 14.35
C PHE A 151 -0.91 -5.73 15.16
N ILE A 152 -1.29 -6.07 16.38
CA ILE A 152 -0.74 -7.23 17.09
C ILE A 152 -0.99 -8.53 16.30
N ASN A 153 -2.23 -8.74 15.85
CA ASN A 153 -2.66 -9.97 15.19
C ASN A 153 -3.05 -9.78 13.71
N CYS A 154 -3.26 -8.55 13.27
CA CYS A 154 -3.78 -8.24 11.94
C CYS A 154 -2.73 -7.47 11.13
N PHE A 155 -2.88 -7.53 9.80
CA PHE A 155 -2.12 -6.72 8.88
C PHE A 155 -3.02 -6.23 7.75
N VAL A 156 -2.61 -5.16 7.06
CA VAL A 156 -3.31 -4.64 5.90
C VAL A 156 -2.38 -4.66 4.69
N HIS A 157 -2.91 -5.03 3.54
CA HIS A 157 -2.17 -5.07 2.28
C HIS A 157 -3.09 -4.65 1.12
N ASN A 158 -2.52 -4.22 0.00
CA ASN A 158 -3.26 -4.04 -1.24
C ASN A 158 -2.86 -5.13 -2.23
N PHE A 159 -3.84 -5.76 -2.88
CA PHE A 159 -3.60 -6.72 -3.95
C PHE A 159 -2.77 -6.08 -5.08
N CYS A 160 -3.18 -4.92 -5.54
CA CYS A 160 -2.44 -4.13 -6.51
C CYS A 160 -1.75 -2.95 -5.80
N PRO A 161 -0.40 -2.83 -5.83
CA PRO A 161 0.30 -1.71 -5.19
C PRO A 161 0.27 -0.42 -6.02
N LEU A 162 -0.27 -0.44 -7.24
CA LEU A 162 -0.29 0.68 -8.16
C LEU A 162 -1.57 1.51 -8.01
N VAL A 163 -1.48 2.82 -8.17
CA VAL A 163 -2.62 3.72 -8.22
C VAL A 163 -2.89 4.14 -9.65
N PHE A 164 -4.12 4.01 -10.09
CA PHE A 164 -4.55 4.40 -11.41
C PHE A 164 -5.52 5.59 -11.31
N VAL A 165 -5.19 6.67 -12.00
CA VAL A 165 -5.97 7.91 -12.01
C VAL A 165 -6.35 8.25 -13.44
N GLY A 166 -7.64 8.43 -13.70
CA GLY A 166 -8.15 8.88 -14.98
C GLY A 166 -7.88 10.35 -15.25
N ASN A 167 -8.02 10.78 -16.51
CA ASN A 167 -7.87 12.18 -16.90
C ASN A 167 -8.93 13.12 -16.28
N ASN A 168 -9.94 12.58 -15.66
CA ASN A 168 -10.95 13.30 -14.86
C ASN A 168 -10.53 13.44 -13.38
N GLY A 169 -9.36 12.92 -12.99
CA GLY A 169 -8.84 12.95 -11.63
C GLY A 169 -9.42 11.91 -10.69
N TYR A 170 -10.31 11.02 -11.13
CA TYR A 170 -10.86 9.96 -10.29
C TYR A 170 -10.03 8.68 -10.35
N ASN A 171 -10.09 7.91 -9.26
CA ASN A 171 -9.51 6.58 -9.24
C ASN A 171 -10.14 5.69 -10.31
N VAL A 172 -9.29 4.91 -10.95
CA VAL A 172 -9.70 3.82 -11.84
C VAL A 172 -9.47 2.53 -11.08
N SER A 173 -10.51 1.71 -10.94
CA SER A 173 -10.37 0.45 -10.23
C SER A 173 -9.54 -0.55 -11.03
N PHE A 174 -8.75 -1.36 -10.32
CA PHE A 174 -7.97 -2.43 -10.93
C PHE A 174 -8.85 -3.38 -11.75
N GLU A 175 -10.04 -3.72 -11.25
CA GLU A 175 -10.99 -4.58 -11.94
C GLU A 175 -11.38 -4.04 -13.33
N SER A 176 -11.58 -2.72 -13.45
CA SER A 176 -11.90 -2.10 -14.74
C SER A 176 -10.73 -2.11 -15.74
N LEU A 177 -9.52 -2.41 -15.26
CA LEU A 177 -8.32 -2.52 -16.06
C LEU A 177 -7.84 -3.96 -16.25
N ALA A 178 -8.36 -4.92 -15.46
CA ALA A 178 -7.87 -6.30 -15.42
C ALA A 178 -7.86 -6.97 -16.80
N GLU A 179 -8.88 -6.72 -17.64
CA GLU A 179 -8.94 -7.25 -19.00
C GLU A 179 -7.87 -6.69 -19.95
N LYS A 180 -7.26 -5.56 -19.58
CA LYS A 180 -6.24 -4.83 -20.37
C LYS A 180 -4.84 -5.02 -19.85
N ILE A 181 -4.71 -5.60 -18.67
CA ILE A 181 -3.42 -5.93 -18.07
C ILE A 181 -2.96 -7.27 -18.66
N PRO A 182 -1.70 -7.38 -19.12
CA PRO A 182 -1.17 -8.64 -19.58
C PRO A 182 -1.34 -9.74 -18.54
N LYS A 183 -1.74 -10.94 -18.97
CA LYS A 183 -1.96 -12.08 -18.05
C LYS A 183 -0.74 -12.38 -17.18
N GLU A 184 0.45 -12.27 -17.74
CA GLU A 184 1.71 -12.44 -17.01
C GLU A 184 1.88 -11.44 -15.86
N THR A 185 1.43 -10.20 -16.04
CA THR A 185 1.46 -9.17 -14.99
C THR A 185 0.41 -9.48 -13.92
N MET A 186 -0.74 -10.01 -14.30
CA MET A 186 -1.77 -10.47 -13.36
C MET A 186 -1.23 -11.61 -12.49
N THR A 187 -0.63 -12.62 -13.10
CA THR A 187 -0.02 -13.76 -12.38
C THR A 187 1.01 -13.28 -11.36
N ILE A 188 1.85 -12.32 -11.71
CA ILE A 188 2.84 -11.75 -10.77
C ILE A 188 2.16 -11.09 -9.56
N MET A 189 1.06 -10.36 -9.77
CA MET A 189 0.31 -9.74 -8.67
C MET A 189 -0.40 -10.78 -7.80
N GLU A 190 -0.87 -11.89 -8.39
CA GLU A 190 -1.54 -12.99 -7.68
C GLU A 190 -0.56 -13.82 -6.85
N GLU A 191 0.64 -14.06 -7.34
CA GLU A 191 1.63 -14.92 -6.70
C GLU A 191 2.44 -14.19 -5.62
N ALA A 192 2.70 -12.90 -5.78
CA ALA A 192 3.55 -12.13 -4.86
C ALA A 192 3.09 -12.18 -3.39
N PRO A 193 1.79 -12.02 -3.05
CA PRO A 193 1.34 -12.12 -1.67
C PRO A 193 1.42 -13.54 -1.09
N LEU A 194 1.35 -14.58 -1.95
CA LEU A 194 1.33 -15.99 -1.52
C LEU A 194 2.73 -16.51 -1.22
N GLN A 195 3.74 -16.12 -1.98
CA GLN A 195 5.12 -16.55 -1.77
C GLN A 195 5.69 -16.04 -0.44
N GLU A 196 5.30 -14.84 -0.01
CA GLU A 196 5.76 -14.26 1.25
C GLU A 196 5.20 -14.99 2.49
N HIS A 197 4.05 -15.67 2.38
CA HIS A 197 3.43 -16.39 3.50
C HIS A 197 3.81 -17.87 3.58
N VAL A 198 4.12 -18.52 2.47
CA VAL A 198 4.35 -19.98 2.40
C VAL A 198 5.77 -20.34 2.86
N GLU A 199 6.79 -19.60 2.51
CA GLU A 199 8.17 -19.92 2.90
C GLU A 199 8.43 -19.71 4.41
N SER A 200 7.64 -18.89 5.09
CA SER A 200 7.77 -18.67 6.54
C SER A 200 7.12 -19.75 7.40
N SER A 201 6.30 -20.63 6.82
CA SER A 201 5.52 -21.66 7.55
C SER A 201 6.22 -23.02 7.61
N TYR A 202 7.25 -23.26 6.80
CA TYR A 202 7.93 -24.57 6.68
C TYR A 202 9.31 -24.63 7.32
N SER A 203 9.76 -23.59 8.02
CA SER A 203 11.06 -23.58 8.73
C SER A 203 10.89 -23.43 10.25
N SER A 204 9.97 -24.19 10.81
CA SER A 204 9.84 -24.36 12.28
C SER A 204 9.84 -25.84 12.64
#